data_5fd045ac6f0eab63a99d9330aee5d6d9
#
_entry.id   5fd045ac6f0eab63a99d9330aee5d6d9
#
_cell.length_a   1.000
_cell.length_b   1.000
_cell.length_c   1.000
_cell.angle_alpha   90.00
_cell.angle_beta   90.00
_cell.angle_gamma   90.00
#
_symmetry.space_group_name_H-M   'P 1'
#
loop_
_entity.id
_entity.type
_entity.pdbx_description
1 polymer ?
#
loop_
_entity_poly.entity_id
_entity_poly.type
_entity_poly.pdbx_seq_one_letter_code
_entity_poly.pdbx_strand_id
1 'polypeptide(L)'
;MADLLSLPAAEEAQGRRRQMLRTAFGATIAAALADPTVIEVMVNPDGKLWIERASVGRQDTGERLGSTEVERIIRLVAAHVRREVHAHAPIVSAEQPETGARFEGIMPPVAPAPCFAVRKPAAD
;
A
#
# COMPACT_ATOMS: atom_id res chain seq x y z
N MET A 1 -18.27 -21.29 22.30
CA MET A 1 -17.00 -21.99 22.55
C MET A 1 -16.08 -22.00 21.34
N ALA A 2 -16.61 -22.23 20.15
CA ALA A 2 -15.83 -22.16 18.92
C ALA A 2 -15.23 -20.78 18.70
N ASP A 3 -15.92 -19.72 19.12
CA ASP A 3 -15.47 -18.34 18.95
C ASP A 3 -14.20 -18.02 19.73
N LEU A 4 -14.01 -18.65 20.88
CA LEU A 4 -12.81 -18.43 21.68
C LEU A 4 -11.56 -19.01 21.02
N LEU A 5 -11.72 -20.03 20.16
CA LEU A 5 -10.61 -20.62 19.43
C LEU A 5 -10.39 -19.95 18.08
N SER A 6 -11.45 -19.40 17.46
CA SER A 6 -11.36 -18.77 16.16
C SER A 6 -10.78 -17.35 16.21
N LEU A 7 -11.01 -16.60 17.31
CA LEU A 7 -10.49 -15.24 17.45
C LEU A 7 -8.95 -15.16 17.41
N PRO A 8 -8.20 -15.96 18.19
CA PRO A 8 -6.75 -15.96 18.09
C PRO A 8 -6.24 -16.34 16.70
N ALA A 9 -6.86 -17.33 16.07
CA ALA A 9 -6.48 -17.74 14.72
C ALA A 9 -6.74 -16.63 13.70
N ALA A 10 -7.86 -15.91 13.82
CA ALA A 10 -8.18 -14.79 12.95
C ALA A 10 -7.21 -13.63 13.15
N GLU A 11 -6.84 -13.34 14.40
CA GLU A 11 -5.85 -12.31 14.73
C GLU A 11 -4.47 -12.66 14.19
N GLU A 12 -4.06 -13.91 14.32
CA GLU A 12 -2.79 -14.39 13.78
C GLU A 12 -2.76 -14.29 12.25
N ALA A 13 -3.85 -14.66 11.57
CA ALA A 13 -3.96 -14.54 10.13
C ALA A 13 -3.88 -13.08 9.70
N GLN A 14 -4.54 -12.19 10.43
CA GLN A 14 -4.50 -10.75 10.17
C GLN A 14 -3.09 -10.20 10.36
N GLY A 15 -2.39 -10.63 11.41
CA GLY A 15 -1.02 -10.25 11.67
C GLY A 15 -0.07 -10.72 10.57
N ARG A 16 -0.25 -11.94 10.07
CA ARG A 16 0.54 -12.46 8.96
C ARG A 16 0.32 -11.66 7.69
N ARG A 17 -0.92 -11.27 7.38
CA ARG A 17 -1.23 -10.44 6.20
C ARG A 17 -0.57 -9.08 6.30
N ARG A 18 -0.63 -8.45 7.48
CA ARG A 18 0.05 -7.16 7.70
C ARG A 18 1.56 -7.27 7.52
N GLN A 19 2.15 -8.37 8.02
CA GLN A 19 3.57 -8.62 7.87
C GLN A 19 3.95 -8.85 6.40
N MET A 20 3.15 -9.61 5.68
CA MET A 20 3.37 -9.84 4.26
C MET A 20 3.31 -8.54 3.47
N LEU A 21 2.37 -7.66 3.81
CA LEU A 21 2.24 -6.37 3.16
C LEU A 21 3.45 -5.47 3.44
N ARG A 22 3.91 -5.41 4.68
CA ARG A 22 5.13 -4.66 5.05
C ARG A 22 6.34 -5.19 4.30
N THR A 23 6.46 -6.51 4.20
CA THR A 23 7.56 -7.15 3.47
C THR A 23 7.48 -6.80 1.97
N ALA A 24 6.28 -6.80 1.40
CA ALA A 24 6.08 -6.47 0.00
C ALA A 24 6.41 -5.00 -0.29
N PHE A 25 6.07 -4.09 0.60
CA PHE A 25 6.42 -2.67 0.45
C PHE A 25 7.94 -2.42 0.44
N GLY A 26 8.69 -3.22 1.19
CA GLY A 26 10.13 -3.02 1.33
C GLY A 26 10.50 -1.96 2.36
N ALA A 27 11.79 -1.90 2.67
CA ALA A 27 12.30 -1.09 3.77
C ALA A 27 12.08 0.42 3.56
N THR A 28 12.29 0.92 2.35
CA THR A 28 12.18 2.35 2.08
C THR A 28 10.74 2.85 2.25
N ILE A 29 9.78 2.12 1.69
CA ILE A 29 8.37 2.51 1.82
C ILE A 29 7.91 2.35 3.26
N ALA A 30 8.29 1.25 3.93
CA ALA A 30 7.92 1.03 5.33
C ALA A 30 8.45 2.15 6.23
N ALA A 31 9.70 2.58 6.02
CA ALA A 31 10.30 3.68 6.77
C ALA A 31 9.57 5.00 6.49
N ALA A 32 9.23 5.25 5.23
CA ALA A 32 8.50 6.46 4.84
C ALA A 32 7.12 6.50 5.50
N LEU A 33 6.42 5.37 5.52
CA LEU A 33 5.08 5.31 6.13
C LEU A 33 5.15 5.52 7.66
N ALA A 34 6.26 5.18 8.29
CA ALA A 34 6.47 5.39 9.71
C ALA A 34 6.98 6.80 10.05
N ASP A 35 7.49 7.53 9.07
CA ASP A 35 8.06 8.87 9.26
C ASP A 35 6.95 9.91 9.38
N PRO A 36 6.84 10.62 10.52
CA PRO A 36 5.76 11.60 10.70
C PRO A 36 5.84 12.81 9.77
N THR A 37 6.99 13.06 9.13
CA THR A 37 7.13 14.17 8.18
C THR A 37 6.62 13.82 6.78
N VAL A 38 6.41 12.55 6.50
CA VAL A 38 5.93 12.07 5.20
C VAL A 38 4.41 12.13 5.16
N ILE A 39 3.86 12.71 4.10
CA ILE A 39 2.42 12.80 3.88
C ILE A 39 1.91 11.89 2.78
N GLU A 40 2.76 11.54 1.82
CA GLU A 40 2.36 10.65 0.74
C GLU A 40 3.56 9.90 0.16
N VAL A 41 3.33 8.65 -0.20
CA VAL A 41 4.30 7.80 -0.90
C VAL A 41 3.65 7.38 -2.21
N MET A 42 4.36 7.52 -3.32
CA MET A 42 3.83 7.22 -4.65
C MET A 42 4.81 6.38 -5.45
N VAL A 43 4.29 5.39 -6.15
CA VAL A 43 5.05 4.68 -7.19
C VAL A 43 4.31 4.90 -8.50
N ASN A 44 4.92 5.63 -9.41
CA ASN A 44 4.35 5.98 -10.70
C ASN A 44 4.48 4.82 -11.70
N PRO A 45 3.77 4.88 -12.84
CA PRO A 45 3.85 3.81 -13.84
C PRO A 45 5.26 3.53 -14.36
N ASP A 46 6.18 4.50 -14.29
CA ASP A 46 7.58 4.29 -14.67
C ASP A 46 8.38 3.56 -13.59
N GLY A 47 7.76 3.24 -12.46
CA GLY A 47 8.38 2.55 -11.33
C GLY A 47 9.09 3.45 -10.35
N LYS A 48 9.20 4.74 -10.62
CA LYS A 48 9.90 5.66 -9.71
C LYS A 48 9.13 5.82 -8.41
N LEU A 49 9.87 5.76 -7.32
CA LEU A 49 9.35 5.94 -5.97
C LEU A 49 9.54 7.39 -5.54
N TRP A 50 8.42 8.05 -5.31
CA TRP A 50 8.37 9.44 -4.85
C TRP A 50 7.84 9.50 -3.42
N ILE A 51 8.39 10.42 -2.64
CA ILE A 51 7.93 10.69 -1.27
C ILE A 51 7.64 12.18 -1.17
N GLU A 52 6.49 12.51 -0.62
CA GLU A 52 6.11 13.89 -0.36
C GLU A 52 6.18 14.16 1.14
N ARG A 53 6.94 15.20 1.52
CA ARG A 53 7.04 15.69 2.88
C ARG A 53 6.40 17.07 3.00
N ALA A 54 5.80 17.33 4.15
CA ALA A 54 5.03 18.56 4.37
C ALA A 54 5.82 19.83 4.10
N SER A 55 7.11 19.87 4.47
CA SER A 55 7.92 21.08 4.37
C SER A 55 8.77 21.15 3.11
N VAL A 56 8.94 20.04 2.42
CA VAL A 56 9.89 19.93 1.29
C VAL A 56 9.20 19.68 -0.03
N GLY A 57 7.99 19.08 0.00
CA GLY A 57 7.26 18.67 -1.18
C GLY A 57 7.68 17.30 -1.68
N ARG A 58 7.45 17.06 -2.96
CA ARG A 58 7.71 15.76 -3.60
C ARG A 58 9.17 15.62 -3.98
N GLN A 59 9.75 14.48 -3.66
CA GLN A 59 11.12 14.15 -3.96
C GLN A 59 11.21 12.75 -4.56
N ASP A 60 11.99 12.63 -5.64
CA ASP A 60 12.32 11.33 -6.21
C ASP A 60 13.37 10.70 -5.30
N THR A 61 13.10 9.52 -4.79
CA THR A 61 14.02 8.82 -3.89
C THR A 61 15.22 8.22 -4.61
N GLY A 62 15.17 8.13 -5.94
CA GLY A 62 16.17 7.43 -6.72
C GLY A 62 15.92 5.93 -6.81
N GLU A 63 14.98 5.40 -6.05
CA GLU A 63 14.61 3.99 -6.12
C GLU A 63 13.52 3.75 -7.15
N ARG A 64 13.50 2.53 -7.68
CA ARG A 64 12.48 2.08 -8.62
C ARG A 64 11.98 0.72 -8.20
N LEU A 65 10.68 0.50 -8.39
CA LEU A 65 10.06 -0.82 -8.25
C LEU A 65 9.73 -1.36 -9.63
N GLY A 66 9.94 -2.66 -9.82
CA GLY A 66 9.51 -3.33 -11.03
C GLY A 66 7.98 -3.45 -11.07
N SER A 67 7.42 -3.53 -12.28
CA SER A 67 5.97 -3.63 -12.44
C SER A 67 5.39 -4.87 -11.74
N THR A 68 6.12 -5.96 -11.72
CA THR A 68 5.71 -7.19 -11.01
C THR A 68 5.63 -6.96 -9.51
N GLU A 69 6.58 -6.22 -8.96
CA GLU A 69 6.56 -5.88 -7.52
C GLU A 69 5.38 -4.98 -7.18
N VAL A 70 5.12 -3.97 -8.01
CA VAL A 70 4.00 -3.05 -7.83
C VAL A 70 2.68 -3.80 -7.91
N GLU A 71 2.54 -4.67 -8.90
CA GLU A 71 1.33 -5.49 -9.04
C GLU A 71 1.12 -6.38 -7.82
N ARG A 72 2.19 -6.98 -7.30
CA ARG A 72 2.11 -7.82 -6.10
C ARG A 72 1.57 -7.03 -4.91
N ILE A 73 2.08 -5.82 -4.71
CA ILE A 73 1.60 -4.94 -3.63
C ILE A 73 0.11 -4.65 -3.78
N ILE A 74 -0.32 -4.28 -4.99
CA ILE A 74 -1.74 -3.99 -5.25
C ILE A 74 -2.61 -5.21 -4.97
N ARG A 75 -2.17 -6.40 -5.41
CA ARG A 75 -2.91 -7.64 -5.19
C ARG A 75 -2.99 -8.03 -3.71
N LEU A 76 -1.92 -7.79 -2.95
CA LEU A 76 -1.92 -8.05 -1.51
C LEU A 76 -2.88 -7.11 -0.78
N VAL A 77 -2.92 -5.84 -1.16
CA VAL A 77 -3.88 -4.89 -0.58
C VAL A 77 -5.30 -5.28 -0.95
N ALA A 78 -5.54 -5.64 -2.21
CA ALA A 78 -6.86 -6.08 -2.66
C ALA A 78 -7.34 -7.29 -1.85
N ALA A 79 -6.46 -8.28 -1.65
CA ALA A 79 -6.78 -9.46 -0.86
C ALA A 79 -7.10 -9.10 0.60
N HIS A 80 -6.34 -8.16 1.17
CA HIS A 80 -6.55 -7.72 2.55
C HIS A 80 -7.92 -7.07 2.75
N VAL A 81 -8.42 -6.34 1.76
CA VAL A 81 -9.74 -5.70 1.81
C VAL A 81 -10.81 -6.50 1.08
N ARG A 82 -10.49 -7.73 0.67
CA ARG A 82 -11.41 -8.64 -0.03
C ARG A 82 -12.02 -8.04 -1.28
N ARG A 83 -11.18 -7.41 -2.08
CA ARG A 83 -11.56 -6.83 -3.38
C ARG A 83 -10.88 -7.58 -4.50
N GLU A 84 -11.57 -7.68 -5.64
CA GLU A 84 -10.96 -8.18 -6.86
C GLU A 84 -10.18 -7.08 -7.54
N VAL A 85 -9.10 -7.45 -8.23
CA VAL A 85 -8.36 -6.54 -9.09
C VAL A 85 -7.98 -7.26 -10.37
N HIS A 86 -8.41 -6.73 -11.50
CA HIS A 86 -8.15 -7.25 -12.83
C HIS A 86 -8.47 -6.18 -13.88
N ALA A 87 -8.33 -6.51 -15.17
CA ALA A 87 -8.52 -5.55 -16.26
C ALA A 87 -9.89 -4.87 -16.27
N HIS A 88 -10.92 -5.54 -15.75
CA HIS A 88 -12.29 -4.99 -15.67
C HIS A 88 -12.60 -4.37 -14.32
N ALA A 89 -11.71 -4.51 -13.35
CA ALA A 89 -11.80 -3.89 -12.03
C ALA A 89 -10.39 -3.43 -11.63
N PRO A 90 -9.85 -2.41 -12.33
CA PRO A 90 -8.42 -2.10 -12.25
C PRO A 90 -8.02 -1.18 -11.10
N ILE A 91 -8.96 -0.71 -10.31
CA ILE A 91 -8.68 0.23 -9.23
C ILE A 91 -8.98 -0.42 -7.89
N VAL A 92 -8.01 -0.33 -6.97
CA VAL A 92 -8.15 -0.79 -5.59
C VAL A 92 -7.98 0.40 -4.66
N SER A 93 -9.02 0.71 -3.91
CA SER A 93 -8.97 1.74 -2.87
C SER A 93 -9.15 1.07 -1.52
N ALA A 94 -8.28 1.38 -0.58
CA ALA A 94 -8.32 0.78 0.74
C ALA A 94 -7.90 1.80 1.80
N GLU A 95 -8.54 1.74 2.96
CA GLU A 95 -8.16 2.57 4.10
C GLU A 95 -7.69 1.66 5.21
N GLN A 96 -6.58 2.00 5.83
CA GLN A 96 -6.08 1.28 6.99
C GLN A 96 -6.74 1.84 8.24
N PRO A 97 -7.62 1.07 8.92
CA PRO A 97 -8.37 1.62 10.06
C PRO A 97 -7.50 2.12 11.20
N GLU A 98 -6.37 1.45 11.44
CA GLU A 98 -5.48 1.78 12.56
C GLU A 98 -4.80 3.14 12.39
N THR A 99 -4.42 3.49 11.18
CA THR A 99 -3.65 4.71 10.90
C THR A 99 -4.42 5.75 10.11
N GLY A 100 -5.51 5.36 9.46
CA GLY A 100 -6.25 6.24 8.55
C GLY A 100 -5.57 6.45 7.21
N ALA A 101 -4.45 5.76 6.95
CA ALA A 101 -3.77 5.87 5.67
C ALA A 101 -4.63 5.31 4.54
N ARG A 102 -4.61 5.98 3.40
CA ARG A 102 -5.39 5.57 2.22
C ARG A 102 -4.46 5.08 1.12
N PHE A 103 -4.73 3.88 0.67
CA PHE A 103 -4.05 3.26 -0.45
C PHE A 103 -4.93 3.36 -1.69
N GLU A 104 -4.35 3.75 -2.82
CA GLU A 104 -5.01 3.65 -4.11
C GLU A 104 -4.05 3.02 -5.11
N GLY A 105 -4.43 1.86 -5.62
CA GLY A 105 -3.67 1.15 -6.65
C GLY A 105 -4.43 1.14 -7.95
N ILE A 106 -3.71 1.31 -9.05
CA ILE A 106 -4.30 1.36 -10.39
C ILE A 106 -3.55 0.37 -11.28
N MET A 107 -4.32 -0.49 -11.93
CA MET A 107 -3.81 -1.49 -12.86
C MET A 107 -4.11 -1.09 -14.30
N PRO A 108 -3.36 -1.65 -15.28
CA PRO A 108 -3.76 -1.52 -16.67
C PRO A 108 -5.18 -2.07 -16.88
N PRO A 109 -5.97 -1.54 -17.81
CA PRO A 109 -5.60 -0.57 -18.84
C PRO A 109 -5.77 0.91 -18.44
N VAL A 110 -6.24 1.20 -17.22
CA VAL A 110 -6.45 2.59 -16.76
C VAL A 110 -5.11 3.32 -16.65
N ALA A 111 -4.09 2.63 -16.15
CA ALA A 111 -2.72 3.14 -16.17
C ALA A 111 -1.90 2.32 -17.17
N PRO A 112 -0.81 2.89 -17.74
CA PRO A 112 0.03 2.13 -18.68
C PRO A 112 0.81 1.00 -18.02
N ALA A 113 1.02 1.08 -16.71
CA ALA A 113 1.64 0.05 -15.88
C ALA A 113 1.05 0.17 -14.48
N PRO A 114 1.18 -0.89 -13.64
CA PRO A 114 0.68 -0.79 -12.26
C PRO A 114 1.33 0.37 -11.51
N CYS A 115 0.55 1.09 -10.73
CA CYS A 115 1.04 2.20 -9.90
C CYS A 115 0.19 2.31 -8.65
N PHE A 116 0.72 2.96 -7.61
CA PHE A 116 -0.07 3.18 -6.41
C PHE A 116 0.40 4.42 -5.64
N ALA A 117 -0.47 4.90 -4.78
CA ALA A 117 -0.14 5.95 -3.82
C ALA A 117 -0.70 5.57 -2.46
N VAL A 118 0.04 5.94 -1.42
CA VAL A 118 -0.42 5.81 -0.03
C VAL A 118 -0.39 7.20 0.58
N ARG A 119 -1.56 7.72 0.91
CA ARG A 119 -1.69 9.04 1.53
C ARG A 119 -1.96 8.88 3.01
N LYS A 120 -1.15 9.55 3.81
CA LYS A 120 -1.33 9.53 5.27
C LYS A 120 -2.36 10.59 5.66
N PRO A 121 -3.10 10.39 6.77
CA PRO A 121 -4.01 11.42 7.24
C PRO A 121 -3.23 12.67 7.65
N ALA A 122 -3.89 13.83 7.57
CA ALA A 122 -3.29 15.07 8.01
C ALA A 122 -2.95 14.98 9.49
N ALA A 123 -1.78 15.49 9.87
CA ALA A 123 -1.39 15.57 11.27
C ALA A 123 -2.27 16.62 11.97
N ASP A 124 -2.73 16.28 13.16
CA ASP A 124 -3.52 17.20 14.00
C ASP A 124 -2.62 18.20 14.71
#